data_060fb92864b022040ec6ff90028d20f2
#
_entry.id   060fb92864b022040ec6ff90028d20f2
#
_cell.length_a   1.000
_cell.length_b   1.000
_cell.length_c   1.000
_cell.angle_alpha   90.00
_cell.angle_beta   90.00
_cell.angle_gamma   90.00
#
_symmetry.space_group_name_H-M   'P 1'
#
loop_
_entity.id
_entity.type
_entity.pdbx_description
1 polymer ?
#
loop_
_entity_poly.entity_id
_entity_poly.type
_entity_poly.pdbx_seq_one_letter_code
_entity_poly.pdbx_strand_id
1 'polypeptide(L)'
;MDVDKKSQRLIERKRQSQKTARKASIGKRPLKFVPRPSQGLSIDIEHLTERKSRRKISATPAFEELMSELETTLLEADMGHAAVDEVLTAMRGRLIGAPLARKGDLEMIIDSALIGALDSLLRVSYWDFDQTIQSLIKDKTPVIIMLVGVNGTGKTTTAAKISHRLIQDGMSVVVAAADTFRAGAIDQLNDHAERVGARCIRSQRGGDSAAVARDAIDSAVAKGEDIVIIDTAGRMQNKTNLMQELKKVHRVASPHIVLFVGDALAGNDAVEQARTFQSFLNFDGAVLSKLDTDARGGAALSIAHATNKPIVLAGVGQGYDDLIDFEPSNFLTQLLSDDIDPQSFTIVERDPNE
;
A
#
# COMPACT_ATOMS: atom_id res chain seq x y z
N MET A 1 22.38 -3.55 -39.84
CA MET A 1 22.59 -4.31 -38.59
C MET A 1 23.17 -3.47 -37.42
N ASP A 2 23.59 -2.22 -37.65
CA ASP A 2 24.25 -1.40 -36.60
C ASP A 2 23.37 -0.37 -35.90
N VAL A 3 22.21 -0.06 -36.50
CA VAL A 3 21.27 0.93 -35.93
C VAL A 3 20.52 0.36 -34.71
N ASP A 4 20.24 -0.93 -34.72
CA ASP A 4 19.47 -1.62 -33.68
C ASP A 4 20.29 -1.76 -32.37
N LYS A 5 21.59 -2.10 -32.48
CA LYS A 5 22.50 -2.16 -31.31
C LYS A 5 22.71 -0.80 -30.62
N LYS A 6 22.65 0.30 -31.41
CA LYS A 6 22.83 1.65 -30.87
C LYS A 6 21.57 2.10 -30.12
N SER A 7 20.39 1.72 -30.61
CA SER A 7 19.09 1.96 -29.98
C SER A 7 18.95 1.17 -28.68
N GLN A 8 19.31 -0.11 -28.67
CA GLN A 8 19.31 -0.94 -27.46
C GLN A 8 20.27 -0.42 -26.38
N ARG A 9 21.48 0.00 -26.74
CA ARG A 9 22.43 0.62 -25.79
C ARG A 9 21.94 1.98 -25.24
N LEU A 10 21.17 2.73 -26.03
CA LEU A 10 20.57 4.00 -25.58
C LEU A 10 19.43 3.74 -24.58
N ILE A 11 18.63 2.72 -24.82
CA ILE A 11 17.56 2.26 -23.93
C ILE A 11 18.14 1.74 -22.61
N GLU A 12 19.19 0.93 -22.66
CA GLU A 12 19.88 0.42 -21.47
C GLU A 12 20.54 1.54 -20.65
N ARG A 13 21.19 2.51 -21.31
CA ARG A 13 21.76 3.70 -20.61
C ARG A 13 20.66 4.56 -19.97
N LYS A 14 19.51 4.72 -20.62
CA LYS A 14 18.35 5.41 -20.01
C LYS A 14 17.79 4.62 -18.82
N ARG A 15 17.67 3.30 -18.92
CA ARG A 15 17.24 2.43 -17.80
C ARG A 15 18.20 2.50 -16.61
N GLN A 16 19.52 2.47 -16.83
CA GLN A 16 20.52 2.64 -15.76
C GLN A 16 20.52 4.05 -15.14
N SER A 17 20.36 5.09 -15.97
CA SER A 17 20.24 6.48 -15.48
C SER A 17 18.97 6.69 -14.66
N GLN A 18 17.86 6.07 -15.05
CA GLN A 18 16.59 6.10 -14.30
C GLN A 18 16.65 5.28 -13.01
N LYS A 19 17.32 4.10 -13.01
CA LYS A 19 17.60 3.34 -11.78
C LYS A 19 18.43 4.16 -10.77
N THR A 20 19.40 4.94 -11.26
CA THR A 20 20.23 5.82 -10.41
C THR A 20 19.44 7.04 -9.91
N ALA A 21 18.54 7.60 -10.73
CA ALA A 21 17.63 8.69 -10.33
C ALA A 21 16.57 8.19 -9.34
N ARG A 22 16.02 6.97 -9.52
CA ARG A 22 15.13 6.30 -8.54
C ARG A 22 15.79 6.20 -7.16
N LYS A 23 17.09 5.83 -7.11
CA LYS A 23 17.85 5.78 -5.84
C LYS A 23 18.06 7.16 -5.19
N ALA A 24 17.98 8.25 -5.96
CA ALA A 24 18.25 9.60 -5.47
C ALA A 24 17.01 10.41 -5.03
N SER A 25 15.79 9.96 -5.41
CA SER A 25 14.54 10.70 -5.19
C SER A 25 13.74 10.26 -3.96
N ILE A 26 14.18 9.21 -3.25
CA ILE A 26 13.52 8.72 -2.04
C ILE A 26 13.63 9.77 -0.95
N GLY A 27 12.47 10.22 -0.47
CA GLY A 27 12.27 11.39 0.37
C GLY A 27 13.20 11.48 1.58
N LYS A 28 13.72 12.69 1.82
CA LYS A 28 14.71 13.01 2.85
C LYS A 28 14.16 13.13 4.29
N ARG A 29 12.94 12.64 4.58
CA ARG A 29 12.37 12.74 5.93
C ARG A 29 12.14 11.35 6.51
N PRO A 30 12.76 11.06 7.68
CA PRO A 30 12.52 9.81 8.38
C PRO A 30 11.07 9.71 8.84
N LEU A 31 10.46 8.55 8.64
CA LEU A 31 9.24 8.18 9.31
C LEU A 31 9.52 8.18 10.82
N LYS A 32 8.73 8.92 11.60
CA LYS A 32 8.85 8.90 13.07
C LYS A 32 8.09 7.69 13.61
N PHE A 33 8.69 7.06 14.55
CA PHE A 33 8.48 5.78 15.18
C PHE A 33 7.15 5.46 15.82
N VAL A 34 6.81 4.15 15.78
CA VAL A 34 6.31 3.44 16.98
C VAL A 34 7.54 3.26 17.89
N PRO A 35 7.61 3.87 19.09
CA PRO A 35 8.75 3.69 19.98
C PRO A 35 8.94 2.22 20.30
N ARG A 36 10.20 1.75 20.33
CA ARG A 36 10.47 0.39 20.80
C ARG A 36 9.98 0.26 22.24
N PRO A 37 9.32 -0.85 22.60
CA PRO A 37 8.94 -1.12 23.99
C PRO A 37 10.11 -1.09 24.98
N SER A 38 11.34 -1.26 24.48
CA SER A 38 12.58 -1.26 25.23
C SER A 38 13.14 0.11 25.59
N GLN A 39 12.73 1.19 24.92
CA GLN A 39 13.20 2.54 25.23
C GLN A 39 12.44 3.13 26.41
N GLY A 40 12.89 2.85 27.62
CA GLY A 40 12.35 3.40 28.86
C GLY A 40 11.70 2.40 29.81
N LEU A 41 11.47 1.16 29.34
CA LEU A 41 10.96 0.06 30.15
C LEU A 41 12.11 -0.59 30.94
N SER A 42 12.39 -0.11 32.16
CA SER A 42 13.20 -0.90 33.09
C SER A 42 12.34 -2.04 33.70
N ILE A 43 12.07 -3.07 32.86
CA ILE A 43 11.28 -4.21 33.30
C ILE A 43 12.15 -5.08 34.18
N ASP A 44 11.73 -5.26 35.44
CA ASP A 44 12.38 -6.23 36.31
C ASP A 44 12.01 -7.66 35.88
N ILE A 45 12.95 -8.30 35.18
CA ILE A 45 12.80 -9.65 34.60
C ILE A 45 12.46 -10.70 35.66
N GLU A 46 12.80 -10.45 36.93
CA GLU A 46 12.49 -11.39 38.01
C GLU A 46 10.98 -11.51 38.28
N HIS A 47 10.21 -10.44 37.95
CA HIS A 47 8.76 -10.44 38.09
C HIS A 47 8.01 -11.03 36.87
N LEU A 48 8.68 -11.21 35.71
CA LEU A 48 8.09 -11.81 34.52
C LEU A 48 8.24 -13.34 34.45
N THR A 49 9.00 -13.95 35.37
CA THR A 49 9.34 -15.37 35.30
C THR A 49 8.97 -16.16 36.52
N GLU A 50 8.42 -17.35 36.35
CA GLU A 50 8.28 -18.31 37.44
C GLU A 50 9.63 -18.98 37.80
N ARG A 51 9.90 -19.14 39.12
CA ARG A 51 11.11 -19.75 39.70
C ARG A 51 11.21 -21.25 39.49
N LYS A 52 11.22 -21.80 38.28
CA LYS A 52 11.52 -23.22 38.03
C LYS A 52 12.46 -23.42 36.84
N SER A 53 13.31 -24.41 36.92
CA SER A 53 14.54 -24.78 36.21
C SER A 53 14.65 -24.54 34.67
N ARG A 54 13.66 -24.02 34.01
CA ARG A 54 13.65 -23.32 32.71
C ARG A 54 12.77 -22.08 32.87
N ARG A 55 13.36 -20.90 32.94
CA ARG A 55 12.63 -19.64 33.01
C ARG A 55 11.72 -19.53 31.77
N LYS A 56 10.43 -19.34 32.00
CA LYS A 56 9.43 -19.12 30.97
C LYS A 56 8.68 -17.83 31.28
N ILE A 57 8.32 -17.08 30.28
CA ILE A 57 7.44 -15.91 30.45
C ILE A 57 6.06 -16.41 30.91
N SER A 58 5.52 -15.81 31.97
CA SER A 58 4.19 -16.11 32.49
C SER A 58 3.35 -14.82 32.61
N ALA A 59 2.03 -14.97 32.64
CA ALA A 59 1.09 -13.85 32.81
C ALA A 59 1.14 -13.35 34.26
N THR A 60 2.11 -12.50 34.56
CA THR A 60 2.31 -11.83 35.85
C THR A 60 1.76 -10.40 35.78
N PRO A 61 1.56 -9.69 36.93
CA PRO A 61 1.20 -8.29 36.91
C PRO A 61 2.15 -7.40 36.07
N ALA A 62 3.47 -7.67 36.12
CA ALA A 62 4.45 -6.95 35.32
C ALA A 62 4.31 -7.25 33.81
N PHE A 63 3.88 -8.47 33.43
CA PHE A 63 3.57 -8.79 32.04
C PHE A 63 2.32 -8.02 31.54
N GLU A 64 1.29 -7.90 32.38
CA GLU A 64 0.09 -7.13 32.03
C GLU A 64 0.38 -5.62 31.93
N GLU A 65 1.27 -5.10 32.75
CA GLU A 65 1.76 -3.72 32.68
C GLU A 65 2.49 -3.47 31.35
N LEU A 66 3.39 -4.37 30.96
CA LEU A 66 4.05 -4.32 29.63
C LEU A 66 3.03 -4.33 28.48
N MET A 67 2.02 -5.20 28.54
CA MET A 67 0.98 -5.24 27.51
C MET A 67 0.16 -3.95 27.47
N SER A 68 -0.13 -3.31 28.60
CA SER A 68 -0.84 -2.03 28.67
C SER A 68 0.00 -0.87 28.12
N GLU A 69 1.31 -0.85 28.37
CA GLU A 69 2.22 0.14 27.79
C GLU A 69 2.34 -0.02 26.27
N LEU A 70 2.42 -1.24 25.78
CA LEU A 70 2.40 -1.54 24.35
C LEU A 70 1.08 -1.11 23.70
N GLU A 71 -0.06 -1.35 24.35
CA GLU A 71 -1.36 -0.88 23.89
C GLU A 71 -1.35 0.64 23.70
N THR A 72 -0.92 1.38 24.72
CA THR A 72 -0.82 2.83 24.68
C THR A 72 0.07 3.30 23.52
N THR A 73 1.25 2.69 23.38
CA THR A 73 2.21 3.02 22.31
C THR A 73 1.63 2.79 20.92
N LEU A 74 0.94 1.67 20.70
CA LEU A 74 0.32 1.36 19.42
C LEU A 74 -0.85 2.30 19.09
N LEU A 75 -1.63 2.69 20.09
CA LEU A 75 -2.69 3.70 19.93
C LEU A 75 -2.11 5.09 19.61
N GLU A 76 -1.01 5.49 20.26
CA GLU A 76 -0.29 6.74 19.97
C GLU A 76 0.32 6.74 18.55
N ALA A 77 0.58 5.57 18.00
CA ALA A 77 0.99 5.38 16.60
C ALA A 77 -0.20 5.46 15.60
N ASP A 78 -1.37 5.94 16.02
CA ASP A 78 -2.60 6.03 15.23
C ASP A 78 -3.14 4.67 14.73
N MET A 79 -2.80 3.56 15.41
CA MET A 79 -3.45 2.28 15.16
C MET A 79 -4.88 2.27 15.72
N GLY A 80 -5.81 1.71 14.97
CA GLY A 80 -7.19 1.50 15.43
C GLY A 80 -7.27 0.45 16.53
N HIS A 81 -8.13 0.66 17.55
CA HIS A 81 -8.26 -0.21 18.72
C HIS A 81 -8.38 -1.72 18.36
N ALA A 82 -9.20 -2.06 17.37
CA ALA A 82 -9.38 -3.46 16.97
C ALA A 82 -8.09 -4.11 16.39
N ALA A 83 -7.26 -3.33 15.70
CA ALA A 83 -5.96 -3.81 15.21
C ALA A 83 -4.97 -3.97 16.36
N VAL A 84 -4.99 -3.05 17.34
CA VAL A 84 -4.18 -3.14 18.56
C VAL A 84 -4.54 -4.38 19.35
N ASP A 85 -5.82 -4.64 19.59
CA ASP A 85 -6.30 -5.83 20.30
C ASP A 85 -5.83 -7.14 19.64
N GLU A 86 -5.84 -7.21 18.31
CA GLU A 86 -5.36 -8.39 17.57
C GLU A 86 -3.86 -8.56 17.74
N VAL A 87 -3.06 -7.50 17.61
CA VAL A 87 -1.61 -7.52 17.82
C VAL A 87 -1.28 -7.98 19.23
N LEU A 88 -1.92 -7.41 20.25
CA LEU A 88 -1.68 -7.78 21.65
C LEU A 88 -2.08 -9.24 21.92
N THR A 89 -3.16 -9.71 21.34
CA THR A 89 -3.60 -11.11 21.44
C THR A 89 -2.56 -12.04 20.80
N ALA A 90 -2.07 -11.72 19.61
CA ALA A 90 -1.03 -12.49 18.94
C ALA A 90 0.29 -12.48 19.72
N MET A 91 0.67 -11.35 20.32
CA MET A 91 1.85 -11.23 21.17
C MET A 91 1.72 -12.07 22.45
N ARG A 92 0.56 -12.01 23.15
CA ARG A 92 0.31 -12.87 24.33
C ARG A 92 0.49 -14.34 23.99
N GLY A 93 -0.05 -14.79 22.86
CA GLY A 93 0.07 -16.17 22.40
C GLY A 93 1.51 -16.59 22.09
N ARG A 94 2.38 -15.68 21.67
CA ARG A 94 3.79 -15.95 21.37
C ARG A 94 4.70 -15.84 22.61
N LEU A 95 4.40 -14.91 23.51
CA LEU A 95 5.23 -14.60 24.67
C LEU A 95 4.96 -15.57 25.83
N ILE A 96 3.71 -15.86 26.16
CA ILE A 96 3.38 -16.74 27.30
C ILE A 96 3.92 -18.15 27.04
N GLY A 97 4.76 -18.61 27.94
CA GLY A 97 5.43 -19.90 27.84
C GLY A 97 6.72 -19.90 27.04
N ALA A 98 7.13 -18.79 26.45
CA ALA A 98 8.41 -18.68 25.74
C ALA A 98 9.59 -18.89 26.72
N PRO A 99 10.62 -19.68 26.34
CA PRO A 99 11.77 -19.94 27.18
C PRO A 99 12.71 -18.74 27.23
N LEU A 100 13.16 -18.35 28.42
CA LEU A 100 14.20 -17.34 28.66
C LEU A 100 15.52 -18.04 29.04
N ALA A 101 16.50 -18.03 28.14
CA ALA A 101 17.78 -18.62 28.36
C ALA A 101 18.74 -17.71 29.15
N ARG A 102 18.71 -16.39 28.85
CA ARG A 102 19.57 -15.37 29.49
C ARG A 102 18.80 -14.07 29.72
N LYS A 103 19.35 -13.19 30.57
CA LYS A 103 18.72 -11.90 30.93
C LYS A 103 18.57 -10.92 29.75
N GLY A 104 19.44 -11.01 28.71
CA GLY A 104 19.37 -10.19 27.47
C GLY A 104 18.42 -10.73 26.39
N ASP A 105 17.84 -11.92 26.59
CA ASP A 105 17.00 -12.54 25.55
C ASP A 105 15.56 -11.98 25.56
N LEU A 106 15.13 -11.31 26.65
CA LEU A 106 13.74 -10.85 26.81
C LEU A 106 13.36 -9.76 25.80
N GLU A 107 14.21 -8.77 25.62
CA GLU A 107 14.01 -7.69 24.67
C GLU A 107 13.87 -8.23 23.25
N MET A 108 14.81 -9.07 22.81
CA MET A 108 14.76 -9.71 21.50
C MET A 108 13.51 -10.58 21.31
N ILE A 109 13.03 -11.25 22.37
CA ILE A 109 11.81 -12.08 22.31
C ILE A 109 10.58 -11.20 22.17
N ILE A 110 10.50 -10.08 22.88
CA ILE A 110 9.41 -9.11 22.78
C ILE A 110 9.40 -8.47 21.38
N ASP A 111 10.53 -7.98 20.90
CA ASP A 111 10.67 -7.38 19.56
C ASP A 111 10.27 -8.38 18.46
N SER A 112 10.78 -9.62 18.55
CA SER A 112 10.42 -10.68 17.61
C SER A 112 8.92 -11.02 17.64
N ALA A 113 8.30 -11.01 18.82
CA ALA A 113 6.87 -11.25 18.96
C ALA A 113 6.05 -10.13 18.37
N LEU A 114 6.46 -8.86 18.58
CA LEU A 114 5.82 -7.67 18.03
C LEU A 114 5.93 -7.66 16.50
N ILE A 115 7.15 -7.76 15.97
CA ILE A 115 7.39 -7.82 14.52
C ILE A 115 6.56 -8.93 13.88
N GLY A 116 6.58 -10.12 14.47
CA GLY A 116 5.84 -11.24 13.94
C GLY A 116 4.32 -11.09 14.04
N ALA A 117 3.79 -10.35 15.02
CA ALA A 117 2.36 -10.03 15.11
C ALA A 117 1.96 -9.02 14.03
N LEU A 118 2.72 -7.93 13.88
CA LEU A 118 2.51 -6.90 12.88
C LEU A 118 2.67 -7.44 11.44
N ASP A 119 3.70 -8.26 11.18
CA ASP A 119 3.92 -8.90 9.88
C ASP A 119 2.75 -9.84 9.51
N SER A 120 2.27 -10.63 10.46
CA SER A 120 1.12 -11.51 10.24
C SER A 120 -0.14 -10.74 9.84
N LEU A 121 -0.34 -9.55 10.41
CA LEU A 121 -1.48 -8.67 10.10
C LEU A 121 -1.34 -8.06 8.69
N LEU A 122 -0.15 -7.64 8.28
CA LEU A 122 0.09 -7.02 6.97
C LEU A 122 0.12 -8.04 5.82
N ARG A 123 0.51 -9.30 6.09
CA ARG A 123 0.60 -10.35 5.05
C ARG A 123 -0.72 -11.03 4.72
N VAL A 124 -1.81 -10.62 5.36
CA VAL A 124 -3.12 -11.19 5.05
C VAL A 124 -3.44 -11.01 3.57
N SER A 125 -3.64 -12.14 2.86
CA SER A 125 -3.97 -12.18 1.44
C SER A 125 -3.01 -11.38 0.54
N TYR A 126 -1.74 -11.20 0.94
CA TYR A 126 -0.74 -10.45 0.18
C TYR A 126 -0.54 -11.02 -1.24
N TRP A 127 -0.42 -10.13 -2.22
CA TRP A 127 -0.11 -10.46 -3.60
C TRP A 127 0.76 -9.38 -4.25
N ASP A 128 1.61 -9.79 -5.18
CA ASP A 128 2.53 -8.94 -5.90
C ASP A 128 1.85 -8.29 -7.10
N PHE A 129 1.92 -6.96 -7.18
CA PHE A 129 1.25 -6.20 -8.22
C PHE A 129 1.78 -6.52 -9.61
N ASP A 130 3.10 -6.45 -9.82
CA ASP A 130 3.69 -6.63 -11.14
C ASP A 130 3.52 -8.05 -11.67
N GLN A 131 3.75 -9.06 -10.82
CA GLN A 131 3.55 -10.46 -11.20
C GLN A 131 2.07 -10.74 -11.54
N THR A 132 1.15 -10.15 -10.78
CA THR A 132 -0.29 -10.30 -11.05
C THR A 132 -0.66 -9.68 -12.38
N ILE A 133 -0.19 -8.46 -12.70
CA ILE A 133 -0.42 -7.81 -13.99
C ILE A 133 0.17 -8.66 -15.13
N GLN A 134 1.42 -9.11 -15.00
CA GLN A 134 2.07 -9.94 -16.01
C GLN A 134 1.34 -11.29 -16.25
N SER A 135 0.78 -11.88 -15.19
CA SER A 135 -0.04 -13.08 -15.31
C SER A 135 -1.35 -12.80 -16.04
N LEU A 136 -2.05 -11.72 -15.67
CA LEU A 136 -3.34 -11.35 -16.26
C LEU A 136 -3.23 -11.02 -17.75
N ILE A 137 -2.16 -10.33 -18.18
CA ILE A 137 -1.94 -9.98 -19.60
C ILE A 137 -1.81 -11.23 -20.48
N LYS A 138 -1.21 -12.32 -19.98
CA LYS A 138 -1.08 -13.58 -20.73
C LYS A 138 -2.44 -14.21 -21.06
N ASP A 139 -3.41 -14.00 -20.18
CA ASP A 139 -4.73 -14.63 -20.27
C ASP A 139 -5.80 -13.69 -20.85
N LYS A 140 -5.67 -12.40 -20.63
CA LYS A 140 -6.72 -11.40 -20.93
C LYS A 140 -6.12 -10.04 -21.27
N THR A 141 -6.51 -9.49 -22.43
CA THR A 141 -6.19 -8.11 -22.83
C THR A 141 -7.45 -7.39 -23.31
N PRO A 142 -7.67 -6.13 -22.91
CA PRO A 142 -6.90 -5.38 -21.91
C PRO A 142 -7.15 -5.86 -20.47
N VAL A 143 -6.15 -5.75 -19.61
CA VAL A 143 -6.32 -5.87 -18.16
C VAL A 143 -6.95 -4.58 -17.65
N ILE A 144 -8.03 -4.69 -16.89
CA ILE A 144 -8.82 -3.55 -16.42
C ILE A 144 -8.59 -3.37 -14.93
N ILE A 145 -8.06 -2.21 -14.53
CA ILE A 145 -7.79 -1.79 -13.15
C ILE A 145 -8.73 -0.64 -12.80
N MET A 146 -9.49 -0.78 -11.72
CA MET A 146 -10.39 0.27 -11.23
C MET A 146 -9.86 0.85 -9.93
N LEU A 147 -9.64 2.18 -9.88
CA LEU A 147 -9.22 2.88 -8.67
C LEU A 147 -10.44 3.47 -7.96
N VAL A 148 -10.58 3.20 -6.68
CA VAL A 148 -11.66 3.69 -5.82
C VAL A 148 -11.10 4.33 -4.55
N GLY A 149 -11.85 5.22 -3.91
CA GLY A 149 -11.43 5.95 -2.70
C GLY A 149 -12.04 7.34 -2.67
N VAL A 150 -11.86 8.08 -1.57
CA VAL A 150 -12.44 9.42 -1.41
C VAL A 150 -11.65 10.50 -2.19
N ASN A 151 -12.25 11.69 -2.34
CA ASN A 151 -11.56 12.81 -2.94
C ASN A 151 -10.36 13.24 -2.07
N GLY A 152 -9.24 13.58 -2.72
CA GLY A 152 -8.02 14.02 -2.03
C GLY A 152 -7.06 12.90 -1.64
N THR A 153 -7.46 11.62 -1.74
CA THR A 153 -6.57 10.48 -1.45
C THR A 153 -5.54 10.20 -2.55
N GLY A 154 -5.50 10.98 -3.62
CA GLY A 154 -4.49 10.81 -4.68
C GLY A 154 -4.84 9.79 -5.76
N LYS A 155 -6.11 9.40 -5.96
CA LYS A 155 -6.52 8.44 -7.02
C LYS A 155 -5.98 8.80 -8.41
N THR A 156 -6.22 10.03 -8.87
CA THR A 156 -5.76 10.52 -10.17
C THR A 156 -4.24 10.48 -10.30
N THR A 157 -3.52 10.88 -9.25
CA THR A 157 -2.06 10.79 -9.20
C THR A 157 -1.58 9.34 -9.18
N THR A 158 -2.28 8.47 -8.44
CA THR A 158 -1.99 7.02 -8.41
C THR A 158 -2.23 6.38 -9.78
N ALA A 159 -3.32 6.76 -10.48
CA ALA A 159 -3.55 6.32 -11.87
C ALA A 159 -2.37 6.66 -12.78
N ALA A 160 -1.87 7.90 -12.67
CA ALA A 160 -0.72 8.34 -13.46
C ALA A 160 0.58 7.59 -13.08
N LYS A 161 0.83 7.36 -11.79
CA LYS A 161 2.00 6.62 -11.31
C LYS A 161 1.97 5.16 -11.75
N ILE A 162 0.83 4.48 -11.64
CA ILE A 162 0.65 3.12 -12.15
C ILE A 162 0.84 3.09 -13.67
N SER A 163 0.24 4.06 -14.39
CA SER A 163 0.43 4.17 -15.85
C SER A 163 1.89 4.32 -16.21
N HIS A 164 2.61 5.21 -15.53
CA HIS A 164 4.04 5.44 -15.76
C HIS A 164 4.86 4.17 -15.54
N ARG A 165 4.62 3.46 -14.43
CA ARG A 165 5.29 2.19 -14.08
C ARG A 165 5.09 1.14 -15.17
N LEU A 166 3.84 0.92 -15.58
CA LEU A 166 3.49 -0.09 -16.59
C LEU A 166 4.04 0.26 -17.98
N ILE A 167 4.05 1.54 -18.36
CA ILE A 167 4.65 2.01 -19.62
C ILE A 167 6.18 1.83 -19.60
N GLN A 168 6.85 2.06 -18.45
CA GLN A 168 8.27 1.80 -18.33
C GLN A 168 8.60 0.30 -18.49
N ASP A 169 7.66 -0.58 -18.14
CA ASP A 169 7.76 -2.03 -18.35
C ASP A 169 7.37 -2.46 -19.79
N GLY A 170 7.06 -1.49 -20.66
CA GLY A 170 6.81 -1.71 -22.09
C GLY A 170 5.36 -1.97 -22.45
N MET A 171 4.41 -1.78 -21.51
CA MET A 171 2.98 -2.00 -21.74
C MET A 171 2.32 -0.73 -22.30
N SER A 172 1.28 -0.90 -23.11
CA SER A 172 0.41 0.19 -23.57
C SER A 172 -0.73 0.42 -22.59
N VAL A 173 -0.95 1.70 -22.19
CA VAL A 173 -1.90 2.05 -21.14
C VAL A 173 -2.91 3.08 -21.62
N VAL A 174 -4.19 2.82 -21.35
CA VAL A 174 -5.31 3.75 -21.50
C VAL A 174 -5.83 4.13 -20.12
N VAL A 175 -6.04 5.42 -19.88
CA VAL A 175 -6.73 5.89 -18.66
C VAL A 175 -8.12 6.40 -19.00
N ALA A 176 -9.13 6.03 -18.19
CA ALA A 176 -10.50 6.45 -18.31
C ALA A 176 -10.83 7.51 -17.26
N ALA A 177 -11.17 8.75 -17.68
CA ALA A 177 -11.55 9.85 -16.78
C ALA A 177 -13.01 9.69 -16.30
N ALA A 178 -13.23 8.74 -15.38
CA ALA A 178 -14.57 8.41 -14.88
C ALA A 178 -15.01 9.28 -13.68
N ASP A 179 -14.21 10.23 -13.17
CA ASP A 179 -14.66 11.33 -12.28
C ASP A 179 -15.28 12.47 -13.12
N THR A 180 -16.41 12.19 -13.73
CA THR A 180 -17.07 13.09 -14.70
C THR A 180 -17.70 14.34 -14.07
N PHE A 181 -17.90 14.34 -12.76
CA PHE A 181 -18.47 15.49 -12.04
C PHE A 181 -17.50 16.65 -11.85
N ARG A 182 -16.20 16.35 -11.82
CA ARG A 182 -15.13 17.33 -11.58
C ARG A 182 -14.40 17.63 -12.88
N ALA A 183 -14.75 18.79 -13.51
CA ALA A 183 -14.07 19.21 -14.73
C ALA A 183 -12.54 19.24 -14.57
N GLY A 184 -12.04 19.81 -13.47
CA GLY A 184 -10.61 19.83 -13.18
C GLY A 184 -9.98 18.45 -12.98
N ALA A 185 -10.73 17.41 -12.59
CA ALA A 185 -10.20 16.06 -12.49
C ALA A 185 -9.99 15.43 -13.88
N ILE A 186 -10.91 15.70 -14.81
CA ILE A 186 -10.80 15.23 -16.20
C ILE A 186 -9.56 15.84 -16.86
N ASP A 187 -9.38 17.16 -16.73
CA ASP A 187 -8.22 17.86 -17.30
C ASP A 187 -6.93 17.43 -16.61
N GLN A 188 -6.93 17.30 -15.28
CA GLN A 188 -5.78 16.82 -14.51
C GLN A 188 -5.33 15.42 -14.97
N LEU A 189 -6.27 14.47 -15.14
CA LEU A 189 -5.94 13.13 -15.61
C LEU A 189 -5.38 13.14 -17.02
N ASN A 190 -5.94 13.99 -17.90
CA ASN A 190 -5.43 14.16 -19.27
C ASN A 190 -3.99 14.68 -19.29
N ASP A 191 -3.69 15.72 -18.49
CA ASP A 191 -2.34 16.27 -18.38
C ASP A 191 -1.34 15.24 -17.86
N HIS A 192 -1.76 14.44 -16.85
CA HIS A 192 -0.95 13.33 -16.36
C HIS A 192 -0.71 12.27 -17.44
N ALA A 193 -1.77 11.88 -18.15
CA ALA A 193 -1.69 10.88 -19.21
C ALA A 193 -0.69 11.30 -20.30
N GLU A 194 -0.78 12.53 -20.79
CA GLU A 194 0.14 13.09 -21.80
C GLU A 194 1.59 13.05 -21.30
N ARG A 195 1.85 13.43 -20.04
CA ARG A 195 3.21 13.45 -19.46
C ARG A 195 3.81 12.06 -19.33
N VAL A 196 3.01 11.05 -19.02
CA VAL A 196 3.51 9.66 -18.84
C VAL A 196 3.47 8.84 -20.13
N GLY A 197 2.86 9.36 -21.21
CA GLY A 197 2.71 8.67 -22.49
C GLY A 197 1.53 7.69 -22.53
N ALA A 198 0.55 7.84 -21.62
CA ALA A 198 -0.70 7.08 -21.64
C ALA A 198 -1.74 7.77 -22.53
N ARG A 199 -2.68 7.01 -23.04
CA ARG A 199 -3.82 7.56 -23.78
C ARG A 199 -4.99 7.82 -22.84
N CYS A 200 -5.62 8.99 -22.89
CA CYS A 200 -6.76 9.34 -22.05
C CYS A 200 -8.08 9.27 -22.82
N ILE A 201 -9.06 8.57 -22.27
CA ILE A 201 -10.46 8.58 -22.72
C ILE A 201 -11.27 9.41 -21.71
N ARG A 202 -11.95 10.41 -22.23
CA ARG A 202 -12.75 11.38 -21.44
C ARG A 202 -14.08 11.69 -22.11
N SER A 203 -15.07 12.08 -21.32
CA SER A 203 -16.34 12.64 -21.79
C SER A 203 -16.47 14.11 -21.42
N GLN A 204 -17.56 14.72 -21.85
CA GLN A 204 -17.95 16.03 -21.35
C GLN A 204 -18.31 15.95 -19.86
N ARG A 205 -18.20 17.08 -19.17
CA ARG A 205 -18.57 17.21 -17.76
C ARG A 205 -20.00 16.73 -17.51
N GLY A 206 -20.19 15.91 -16.47
CA GLY A 206 -21.50 15.35 -16.10
C GLY A 206 -21.94 14.16 -16.97
N GLY A 207 -21.03 13.63 -17.81
CA GLY A 207 -21.27 12.39 -18.55
C GLY A 207 -21.40 11.16 -17.64
N ASP A 208 -21.86 10.06 -18.21
CA ASP A 208 -21.99 8.80 -17.50
C ASP A 208 -20.61 8.15 -17.30
N SER A 209 -20.15 8.06 -16.04
CA SER A 209 -18.87 7.46 -15.66
C SER A 209 -18.72 6.02 -16.19
N ALA A 210 -19.81 5.24 -16.22
CA ALA A 210 -19.79 3.88 -16.74
C ALA A 210 -19.65 3.82 -18.27
N ALA A 211 -20.20 4.81 -18.98
CA ALA A 211 -20.01 4.92 -20.43
C ALA A 211 -18.55 5.26 -20.77
N VAL A 212 -17.91 6.20 -20.03
CA VAL A 212 -16.49 6.53 -20.20
C VAL A 212 -15.59 5.30 -19.99
N ALA A 213 -15.87 4.54 -18.93
CA ALA A 213 -15.14 3.29 -18.66
C ALA A 213 -15.32 2.28 -19.81
N ARG A 214 -16.54 2.13 -20.34
CA ARG A 214 -16.83 1.25 -21.46
C ARG A 214 -16.13 1.67 -22.74
N ASP A 215 -16.20 2.96 -23.07
CA ASP A 215 -15.55 3.53 -24.26
C ASP A 215 -14.02 3.34 -24.20
N ALA A 216 -13.41 3.47 -23.01
CA ALA A 216 -12.00 3.22 -22.82
C ALA A 216 -11.63 1.75 -23.09
N ILE A 217 -12.44 0.81 -22.57
CA ILE A 217 -12.24 -0.62 -22.78
C ILE A 217 -12.40 -0.99 -24.27
N ASP A 218 -13.51 -0.56 -24.88
CA ASP A 218 -13.79 -0.87 -26.29
C ASP A 218 -12.72 -0.27 -27.21
N SER A 219 -12.22 0.93 -26.88
CA SER A 219 -11.12 1.58 -27.59
C SER A 219 -9.80 0.85 -27.41
N ALA A 220 -9.51 0.34 -26.19
CA ALA A 220 -8.30 -0.43 -25.91
C ALA A 220 -8.32 -1.78 -26.67
N VAL A 221 -9.44 -2.49 -26.66
CA VAL A 221 -9.64 -3.72 -27.42
C VAL A 221 -9.42 -3.47 -28.91
N ALA A 222 -10.02 -2.40 -29.47
CA ALA A 222 -9.90 -2.10 -30.89
C ALA A 222 -8.47 -1.77 -31.34
N LYS A 223 -7.63 -1.27 -30.43
CA LYS A 223 -6.22 -0.92 -30.71
C LYS A 223 -5.21 -1.95 -30.22
N GLY A 224 -5.65 -3.01 -29.53
CA GLY A 224 -4.77 -4.02 -28.95
C GLY A 224 -3.90 -3.48 -27.84
N GLU A 225 -4.43 -2.54 -27.03
CA GLU A 225 -3.71 -1.99 -25.87
C GLU A 225 -3.82 -2.92 -24.66
N ASP A 226 -2.78 -2.93 -23.81
CA ASP A 226 -2.61 -3.95 -22.78
C ASP A 226 -3.41 -3.66 -21.50
N ILE A 227 -3.51 -2.39 -21.10
CA ILE A 227 -4.04 -1.97 -19.78
C ILE A 227 -5.08 -0.86 -19.94
N VAL A 228 -6.17 -0.96 -19.17
CA VAL A 228 -7.12 0.15 -18.94
C VAL A 228 -7.16 0.47 -17.45
N ILE A 229 -6.87 1.72 -17.08
CA ILE A 229 -6.98 2.21 -15.70
C ILE A 229 -8.18 3.17 -15.61
N ILE A 230 -9.13 2.88 -14.73
CA ILE A 230 -10.33 3.67 -14.53
C ILE A 230 -10.15 4.53 -13.27
N ASP A 231 -9.99 5.85 -13.43
CA ASP A 231 -9.98 6.82 -12.33
C ASP A 231 -11.41 7.28 -12.02
N THR A 232 -11.92 6.94 -10.83
CA THR A 232 -13.31 7.14 -10.46
C THR A 232 -13.54 8.33 -9.55
N ALA A 233 -14.81 8.78 -9.45
CA ALA A 233 -15.25 9.77 -8.47
C ALA A 233 -15.06 9.29 -7.02
N GLY A 234 -14.90 10.24 -6.08
CA GLY A 234 -14.68 9.96 -4.65
C GLY A 234 -15.46 10.87 -3.69
N ARG A 235 -16.63 11.37 -4.07
CA ARG A 235 -17.42 12.35 -3.28
C ARG A 235 -18.21 11.68 -2.15
N MET A 236 -17.60 11.56 -0.96
CA MET A 236 -18.23 10.95 0.21
C MET A 236 -19.39 11.75 0.83
N GLN A 237 -19.56 13.04 0.49
CA GLN A 237 -20.68 13.87 0.97
C GLN A 237 -22.05 13.28 0.57
N ASN A 238 -22.10 12.55 -0.54
CA ASN A 238 -23.29 11.77 -0.94
C ASN A 238 -22.89 10.30 -1.13
N LYS A 239 -22.63 9.64 -0.02
CA LYS A 239 -22.14 8.25 0.04
C LYS A 239 -22.98 7.29 -0.78
N THR A 240 -24.32 7.36 -0.67
CA THR A 240 -25.24 6.45 -1.36
C THR A 240 -25.13 6.57 -2.86
N ASN A 241 -25.16 7.80 -3.41
CA ASN A 241 -25.05 8.03 -4.84
C ASN A 241 -23.69 7.61 -5.37
N LEU A 242 -22.59 7.94 -4.65
CA LEU A 242 -21.25 7.51 -5.02
C LEU A 242 -21.17 5.99 -5.12
N MET A 243 -21.64 5.26 -4.11
CA MET A 243 -21.57 3.80 -4.10
C MET A 243 -22.44 3.16 -5.21
N GLN A 244 -23.57 3.75 -5.56
CA GLN A 244 -24.39 3.30 -6.68
C GLN A 244 -23.67 3.55 -8.02
N GLU A 245 -23.06 4.71 -8.20
CA GLU A 245 -22.25 5.04 -9.38
C GLU A 245 -21.07 4.08 -9.54
N LEU A 246 -20.28 3.88 -8.49
CA LEU A 246 -19.14 2.96 -8.50
C LEU A 246 -19.56 1.51 -8.78
N LYS A 247 -20.70 1.05 -8.22
CA LYS A 247 -21.27 -0.27 -8.57
C LYS A 247 -21.67 -0.36 -10.03
N LYS A 248 -22.20 0.73 -10.61
CA LYS A 248 -22.54 0.79 -12.03
C LYS A 248 -21.29 0.67 -12.88
N VAL A 249 -20.24 1.47 -12.58
CA VAL A 249 -18.95 1.41 -13.28
C VAL A 249 -18.36 0.00 -13.15
N HIS A 250 -18.28 -0.55 -11.94
CA HIS A 250 -17.77 -1.91 -11.68
C HIS A 250 -18.50 -2.97 -12.51
N ARG A 251 -19.83 -2.92 -12.54
CA ARG A 251 -20.65 -3.89 -13.31
C ARG A 251 -20.41 -3.77 -14.81
N VAL A 252 -20.26 -2.55 -15.35
CA VAL A 252 -20.08 -2.32 -16.78
C VAL A 252 -18.66 -2.62 -17.23
N ALA A 253 -17.67 -2.21 -16.45
CA ALA A 253 -16.25 -2.41 -16.75
C ALA A 253 -15.77 -3.84 -16.45
N SER A 254 -16.40 -4.54 -15.50
CA SER A 254 -15.95 -5.86 -15.00
C SER A 254 -14.45 -5.89 -14.74
N PRO A 255 -13.91 -5.03 -13.84
CA PRO A 255 -12.47 -4.89 -13.64
C PRO A 255 -11.85 -6.21 -13.16
N HIS A 256 -10.62 -6.47 -13.59
CA HIS A 256 -9.82 -7.60 -13.12
C HIS A 256 -9.23 -7.32 -11.74
N ILE A 257 -8.93 -6.04 -11.46
CA ILE A 257 -8.38 -5.58 -10.20
C ILE A 257 -9.12 -4.30 -9.78
N VAL A 258 -9.57 -4.26 -8.52
CA VAL A 258 -10.08 -3.06 -7.86
C VAL A 258 -9.12 -2.65 -6.76
N LEU A 259 -8.55 -1.45 -6.84
CA LEU A 259 -7.62 -0.92 -5.84
C LEU A 259 -8.28 0.23 -5.07
N PHE A 260 -8.30 0.10 -3.76
CA PHE A 260 -8.65 1.20 -2.87
C PHE A 260 -7.45 2.11 -2.68
N VAL A 261 -7.60 3.41 -2.96
CA VAL A 261 -6.56 4.42 -2.72
C VAL A 261 -6.89 5.18 -1.44
N GLY A 262 -6.10 4.93 -0.41
CA GLY A 262 -6.19 5.58 0.90
C GLY A 262 -5.10 6.64 1.07
N ASP A 263 -5.37 7.64 1.92
CA ASP A 263 -4.41 8.64 2.36
C ASP A 263 -3.82 8.20 3.71
N ALA A 264 -2.52 7.95 3.77
CA ALA A 264 -1.86 7.52 5.00
C ALA A 264 -2.01 8.53 6.15
N LEU A 265 -2.16 9.83 5.83
CA LEU A 265 -2.34 10.89 6.82
C LEU A 265 -3.75 10.97 7.41
N ALA A 266 -4.74 10.28 6.83
CA ALA A 266 -6.11 10.37 7.29
C ALA A 266 -6.42 9.50 8.53
N GLY A 267 -5.44 8.72 9.02
CA GLY A 267 -5.57 7.93 10.25
C GLY A 267 -6.83 7.05 10.27
N ASN A 268 -7.61 7.13 11.34
CA ASN A 268 -8.84 6.35 11.49
C ASN A 268 -9.92 6.65 10.44
N ASP A 269 -9.95 7.86 9.87
CA ASP A 269 -10.88 8.17 8.77
C ASP A 269 -10.58 7.32 7.53
N ALA A 270 -9.31 7.05 7.23
CA ALA A 270 -8.92 6.15 6.15
C ALA A 270 -9.42 4.72 6.38
N VAL A 271 -9.42 4.26 7.63
CA VAL A 271 -9.92 2.93 8.01
C VAL A 271 -11.42 2.82 7.77
N GLU A 272 -12.21 3.79 8.21
CA GLU A 272 -13.67 3.82 8.01
C GLU A 272 -14.05 3.92 6.52
N GLN A 273 -13.27 4.70 5.77
CA GLN A 273 -13.40 4.76 4.30
C GLN A 273 -13.13 3.38 3.68
N ALA A 274 -11.99 2.75 4.02
CA ALA A 274 -11.62 1.44 3.53
C ALA A 274 -12.69 0.38 3.82
N ARG A 275 -13.19 0.31 5.06
CA ARG A 275 -14.33 -0.58 5.44
C ARG A 275 -15.54 -0.34 4.57
N THR A 276 -15.87 0.93 4.34
CA THR A 276 -17.02 1.31 3.50
C THR A 276 -16.85 0.79 2.07
N PHE A 277 -15.71 1.11 1.42
CA PHE A 277 -15.45 0.66 0.05
C PHE A 277 -15.37 -0.87 -0.04
N GLN A 278 -14.77 -1.52 0.97
CA GLN A 278 -14.69 -2.98 1.04
C GLN A 278 -16.07 -3.63 1.08
N SER A 279 -16.97 -3.11 1.91
CA SER A 279 -18.35 -3.67 2.03
C SER A 279 -19.19 -3.51 0.76
N PHE A 280 -18.91 -2.48 -0.06
CA PHE A 280 -19.70 -2.19 -1.27
C PHE A 280 -19.13 -2.79 -2.54
N LEU A 281 -17.80 -2.88 -2.69
CA LEU A 281 -17.12 -3.24 -3.93
C LEU A 281 -16.20 -4.45 -3.80
N ASN A 282 -15.88 -4.87 -2.56
CA ASN A 282 -14.95 -5.96 -2.27
C ASN A 282 -13.65 -5.81 -3.06
N PHE A 283 -12.93 -4.70 -2.84
CA PHE A 283 -11.68 -4.42 -3.54
C PHE A 283 -10.60 -5.49 -3.26
N ASP A 284 -9.60 -5.60 -4.14
CA ASP A 284 -8.60 -6.68 -4.10
C ASP A 284 -7.36 -6.33 -3.29
N GLY A 285 -7.01 -5.06 -3.24
CA GLY A 285 -5.86 -4.54 -2.50
C GLY A 285 -5.97 -3.03 -2.30
N ALA A 286 -5.13 -2.48 -1.43
CA ALA A 286 -5.05 -1.06 -1.17
C ALA A 286 -3.74 -0.46 -1.67
N VAL A 287 -3.80 0.81 -2.07
CA VAL A 287 -2.65 1.68 -2.33
C VAL A 287 -2.66 2.77 -1.27
N LEU A 288 -1.60 2.91 -0.51
CA LEU A 288 -1.44 4.02 0.42
C LEU A 288 -0.66 5.15 -0.24
N SER A 289 -1.29 6.30 -0.39
CA SER A 289 -0.65 7.52 -0.85
C SER A 289 -0.06 8.30 0.32
N LYS A 290 0.93 9.15 0.04
CA LYS A 290 1.57 10.05 1.00
C LYS A 290 2.24 9.35 2.18
N LEU A 291 2.70 8.13 1.97
CA LEU A 291 3.38 7.35 3.02
C LEU A 291 4.71 8.00 3.44
N ASP A 292 5.33 8.78 2.55
CA ASP A 292 6.53 9.59 2.84
C ASP A 292 6.32 10.67 3.90
N THR A 293 5.07 11.03 4.15
CA THR A 293 4.69 12.03 5.15
C THR A 293 4.01 11.43 6.38
N ASP A 294 3.66 10.15 6.34
CA ASP A 294 3.12 9.40 7.49
C ASP A 294 4.25 9.02 8.44
N ALA A 295 4.26 9.70 9.59
CA ALA A 295 5.29 9.49 10.60
C ALA A 295 5.07 8.24 11.47
N ARG A 296 3.91 7.59 11.41
CA ARG A 296 3.45 6.64 12.42
C ARG A 296 3.11 5.25 11.88
N GLY A 297 2.78 5.13 10.58
CA GLY A 297 2.49 3.86 9.93
C GLY A 297 1.23 3.11 10.39
N GLY A 298 0.52 3.62 11.39
CA GLY A 298 -0.65 2.96 11.97
C GLY A 298 -1.82 2.79 11.00
N ALA A 299 -1.94 3.69 10.02
CA ALA A 299 -2.98 3.62 9.01
C ALA A 299 -2.87 2.35 8.16
N ALA A 300 -1.66 1.95 7.75
CA ALA A 300 -1.42 0.73 6.98
C ALA A 300 -1.91 -0.52 7.72
N LEU A 301 -1.49 -0.66 8.98
CA LEU A 301 -1.86 -1.77 9.86
C LEU A 301 -3.37 -1.84 10.08
N SER A 302 -3.99 -0.69 10.35
CA SER A 302 -5.42 -0.59 10.63
C SER A 302 -6.29 -0.87 9.41
N ILE A 303 -5.88 -0.42 8.21
CA ILE A 303 -6.60 -0.69 6.95
C ILE A 303 -6.51 -2.18 6.61
N ALA A 304 -5.31 -2.79 6.68
CA ALA A 304 -5.13 -4.21 6.42
C ALA A 304 -6.01 -5.07 7.35
N HIS A 305 -5.98 -4.79 8.67
CA HIS A 305 -6.83 -5.45 9.65
C HIS A 305 -8.33 -5.25 9.35
N ALA A 306 -8.76 -4.00 9.18
CA ALA A 306 -10.18 -3.66 9.05
C ALA A 306 -10.85 -4.20 7.80
N THR A 307 -10.08 -4.43 6.74
CA THR A 307 -10.59 -4.86 5.43
C THR A 307 -10.23 -6.30 5.09
N ASN A 308 -9.30 -6.89 5.81
CA ASN A 308 -8.70 -8.20 5.48
C ASN A 308 -8.14 -8.22 4.04
N LYS A 309 -7.60 -7.08 3.59
CA LYS A 309 -7.01 -6.90 2.25
C LYS A 309 -5.59 -6.34 2.38
N PRO A 310 -4.66 -6.77 1.50
CA PRO A 310 -3.28 -6.32 1.56
C PRO A 310 -3.13 -4.88 1.10
N ILE A 311 -2.11 -4.20 1.62
CA ILE A 311 -1.53 -3.05 0.97
C ILE A 311 -0.58 -3.58 -0.11
N VAL A 312 -0.75 -3.18 -1.35
CA VAL A 312 0.06 -3.70 -2.46
C VAL A 312 1.05 -2.69 -3.01
N LEU A 313 0.70 -1.40 -2.96
CA LEU A 313 1.54 -0.30 -3.44
C LEU A 313 1.54 0.85 -2.43
N ALA A 314 2.63 1.60 -2.40
CA ALA A 314 2.77 2.80 -1.58
C ALA A 314 3.30 3.99 -2.40
N GLY A 315 2.63 5.14 -2.28
CA GLY A 315 3.10 6.41 -2.81
C GLY A 315 4.02 7.09 -1.79
N VAL A 316 5.27 7.32 -2.19
CA VAL A 316 6.34 7.80 -1.31
C VAL A 316 6.94 9.12 -1.79
N GLY A 317 6.16 9.96 -2.45
CA GLY A 317 6.58 11.26 -2.95
C GLY A 317 5.69 11.79 -4.06
N GLN A 318 6.13 12.86 -4.75
CA GLN A 318 5.35 13.59 -5.75
C GLN A 318 5.66 13.16 -7.19
N GLY A 319 6.81 12.57 -7.48
CA GLY A 319 7.22 12.11 -8.80
C GLY A 319 6.43 10.88 -9.28
N TYR A 320 6.41 10.63 -10.57
CA TYR A 320 5.77 9.44 -11.12
C TYR A 320 6.51 8.15 -10.75
N ASP A 321 7.80 8.23 -10.49
CA ASP A 321 8.62 7.11 -10.01
C ASP A 321 8.42 6.83 -8.50
N ASP A 322 7.76 7.73 -7.75
CA ASP A 322 7.55 7.60 -6.31
C ASP A 322 6.32 6.72 -5.99
N LEU A 323 6.23 5.57 -6.65
CA LEU A 323 5.29 4.49 -6.36
C LEU A 323 6.08 3.18 -6.23
N ILE A 324 6.07 2.62 -5.04
CA ILE A 324 6.83 1.41 -4.71
C ILE A 324 5.90 0.25 -4.36
N ASP A 325 6.42 -0.98 -4.44
CA ASP A 325 5.77 -2.14 -3.86
C ASP A 325 5.72 -1.99 -2.34
N PHE A 326 4.57 -2.29 -1.76
CA PHE A 326 4.47 -2.33 -0.31
C PHE A 326 4.90 -3.71 0.19
N GLU A 327 6.15 -3.81 0.66
CA GLU A 327 6.67 -5.04 1.26
C GLU A 327 6.56 -4.95 2.79
N PRO A 328 5.75 -5.81 3.44
CA PRO A 328 5.52 -5.75 4.88
C PRO A 328 6.79 -5.77 5.72
N SER A 329 7.76 -6.62 5.40
CA SER A 329 9.01 -6.71 6.17
C SER A 329 9.85 -5.44 6.08
N ASN A 330 9.94 -4.83 4.88
CA ASN A 330 10.66 -3.57 4.69
C ASN A 330 9.97 -2.42 5.43
N PHE A 331 8.63 -2.37 5.34
CA PHE A 331 7.83 -1.38 6.05
C PHE A 331 8.03 -1.48 7.57
N LEU A 332 7.96 -2.71 8.14
CA LEU A 332 8.16 -2.93 9.56
C LEU A 332 9.59 -2.64 10.02
N THR A 333 10.59 -2.98 9.21
CA THR A 333 11.99 -2.64 9.51
C THR A 333 12.16 -1.14 9.64
N GLN A 334 11.56 -0.36 8.76
CA GLN A 334 11.61 1.09 8.82
C GLN A 334 10.79 1.65 9.98
N LEU A 335 9.61 1.10 10.21
CA LEU A 335 8.73 1.51 11.30
C LEU A 335 9.39 1.31 12.67
N LEU A 336 10.21 0.28 12.83
CA LEU A 336 10.81 -0.12 14.11
C LEU A 336 12.30 0.21 14.25
N SER A 337 12.97 0.79 13.23
CA SER A 337 14.38 1.16 13.31
C SER A 337 14.59 2.58 13.84
N ASP A 338 15.54 2.79 14.78
CA ASP A 338 15.91 4.13 15.29
C ASP A 338 16.80 4.91 14.32
N ASP A 339 17.54 4.19 13.45
CA ASP A 339 18.40 4.75 12.41
C ASP A 339 17.73 4.54 11.05
N ILE A 340 17.08 5.58 10.55
CA ILE A 340 16.48 5.54 9.22
C ILE A 340 17.55 5.91 8.21
N ASP A 341 18.08 4.92 7.52
CA ASP A 341 18.73 5.15 6.23
C ASP A 341 17.63 5.34 5.17
N PRO A 342 17.47 6.57 4.61
CA PRO A 342 16.52 6.82 3.53
C PRO A 342 16.76 5.96 2.27
N GLN A 343 17.90 5.25 2.22
CA GLN A 343 18.27 4.36 1.13
C GLN A 343 17.79 2.91 1.34
N SER A 344 17.25 2.58 2.52
CA SER A 344 16.77 1.22 2.82
C SER A 344 15.41 0.87 2.19
N PHE A 345 14.70 1.80 1.55
CA PHE A 345 13.68 1.48 0.53
C PHE A 345 14.33 0.94 -0.76
N THR A 346 15.39 0.16 -0.59
CA THR A 346 16.02 -0.50 -1.72
C THR A 346 15.10 -1.61 -2.17
N ILE A 347 14.64 -1.51 -3.40
CA ILE A 347 14.17 -2.62 -4.20
C ILE A 347 15.13 -3.78 -3.94
N VAL A 348 14.65 -4.84 -3.31
CA VAL A 348 15.34 -6.13 -3.38
C VAL A 348 15.42 -6.43 -4.88
N GLU A 349 16.60 -6.29 -5.47
CA GLU A 349 16.84 -6.71 -6.85
C GLU A 349 16.51 -8.20 -6.87
N ARG A 350 15.37 -8.54 -7.45
CA ARG A 350 15.05 -9.94 -7.73
C ARG A 350 16.11 -10.41 -8.71
N ASP A 351 16.78 -11.48 -8.34
CA ASP A 351 17.64 -12.21 -9.27
C ASP A 351 16.75 -12.68 -10.45
N PRO A 352 17.05 -12.28 -11.68
CA PRO A 352 16.23 -12.68 -12.84
C PRO A 352 16.26 -14.19 -13.13
N ASN A 353 16.93 -14.99 -12.27
CA ASN A 353 17.13 -16.43 -12.43
C ASN A 353 16.52 -17.31 -11.31
N GLU A 354 15.70 -16.76 -10.39
CA GLU A 354 14.87 -17.56 -9.47
C GLU A 354 13.42 -17.65 -9.90
#